data_37ab328350a69e33e09f4728f2496791
#
_entry.id   37ab328350a69e33e09f4728f2496791
#
_cell.length_a   1.000
_cell.length_b   1.000
_cell.length_c   1.000
_cell.angle_alpha   90.00
_cell.angle_beta   90.00
_cell.angle_gamma   90.00
#
_symmetry.space_group_name_H-M   'P 1'
#
loop_
_entity.id
_entity.type
_entity.pdbx_description
1 polymer ?
#
loop_
_entity_poly.entity_id
_entity_poly.type
_entity_poly.pdbx_seq_one_letter_code
_entity_poly.pdbx_strand_id
1 'polypeptide(L)'
;MQNRRDFLKTAAFAALGSSVAINNVFAGESTPSLFNINKSGVNARMKLRFFPYELKLRHVFTVATYSRTTTPDVQVEIEYDGITGYGEASMPPYLQKELGTMESVMAFLKKVQDVIGQFPDPFQLEDILAYVDKLSPGDAAAKAAVDIALHDLVGKLLQAPWYKIWGLDKDKAPSTTFTIGIDTPEVVREKTKECA
;
A
#
# COMPACT_ATOMS: atom_id res chain seq x y z
N MET A 1 0.67 11.20 27.84
CA MET A 1 0.82 11.23 26.36
C MET A 1 -0.36 10.49 25.78
N GLN A 2 -1.22 11.20 25.07
CA GLN A 2 -2.41 10.63 24.44
C GLN A 2 -1.97 9.78 23.26
N ASN A 3 -2.44 8.54 23.18
CA ASN A 3 -2.04 7.59 22.15
C ASN A 3 -2.67 8.02 20.80
N ARG A 4 -1.95 7.87 19.66
CA ARG A 4 -2.44 8.23 18.32
C ARG A 4 -3.81 7.61 17.99
N ARG A 5 -4.09 6.41 18.50
CA ARG A 5 -5.40 5.75 18.35
C ARG A 5 -6.53 6.52 19.02
N ASP A 6 -6.30 7.12 20.19
CA ASP A 6 -7.31 7.87 20.93
C ASP A 6 -7.57 9.23 20.26
N PHE A 7 -6.54 9.85 19.68
CA PHE A 7 -6.69 11.07 18.88
C PHE A 7 -7.57 10.86 17.64
N LEU A 8 -7.35 9.78 16.86
CA LEU A 8 -8.16 9.49 15.69
C LEU A 8 -9.60 9.15 16.02
N LYS A 9 -9.85 8.40 17.11
CA LYS A 9 -11.20 8.14 17.61
C LYS A 9 -11.91 9.42 18.06
N THR A 10 -11.22 10.30 18.75
CA THR A 10 -11.78 11.58 19.21
C THR A 10 -12.07 12.52 18.05
N ALA A 11 -11.22 12.56 17.03
CA ALA A 11 -11.44 13.35 15.82
C ALA A 11 -12.63 12.82 14.99
N ALA A 12 -12.80 11.51 14.89
CA ALA A 12 -13.95 10.88 14.21
C ALA A 12 -15.27 11.17 14.96
N PHE A 13 -15.27 11.13 16.29
CA PHE A 13 -16.45 11.47 17.10
C PHE A 13 -16.80 12.96 17.06
N ALA A 14 -15.80 13.85 17.00
CA ALA A 14 -16.04 15.30 16.88
C ALA A 14 -16.65 15.65 15.52
N ALA A 15 -16.27 14.94 14.44
CA ALA A 15 -16.83 15.12 13.10
C ALA A 15 -18.30 14.62 13.01
N LEU A 16 -18.66 13.59 13.77
CA LEU A 16 -20.04 13.06 13.80
C LEU A 16 -20.95 13.87 14.76
N GLY A 17 -20.40 14.46 15.81
CA GLY A 17 -21.17 15.27 16.78
C GLY A 17 -21.56 16.66 16.28
N SER A 18 -20.84 17.23 15.33
CA SER A 18 -21.10 18.56 14.80
C SER A 18 -22.15 18.62 13.68
N SER A 19 -22.55 17.47 13.13
CA SER A 19 -23.54 17.43 12.04
C SER A 19 -24.99 17.57 12.48
N VAL A 20 -25.30 17.50 13.78
CA VAL A 20 -26.68 17.60 14.30
C VAL A 20 -27.05 19.05 14.73
N ALA A 21 -26.08 19.94 14.96
CA ALA A 21 -26.33 21.27 15.49
C ALA A 21 -26.31 22.43 14.46
N ILE A 22 -26.00 22.17 13.18
CA ILE A 22 -25.80 23.23 12.16
C ILE A 22 -26.96 23.36 11.15
N ASN A 23 -27.99 22.50 11.24
CA ASN A 23 -29.07 22.49 10.24
C ASN A 23 -30.04 23.68 10.27
N ASN A 24 -29.87 24.69 11.13
CA ASN A 24 -30.82 25.79 11.24
C ASN A 24 -30.26 27.23 11.04
N VAL A 25 -29.00 27.42 10.59
CA VAL A 25 -28.44 28.78 10.49
C VAL A 25 -28.09 29.21 9.06
N PHE A 26 -27.98 28.30 8.11
CA PHE A 26 -27.68 28.65 6.70
C PHE A 26 -28.65 27.97 5.72
N ALA A 27 -29.89 28.49 5.66
CA ALA A 27 -30.74 28.27 4.51
C ALA A 27 -30.29 29.26 3.41
N GLY A 28 -29.46 28.82 2.46
CA GLY A 28 -29.16 29.69 1.33
C GLY A 28 -27.94 29.43 0.46
N GLU A 29 -27.06 28.49 0.75
CA GLU A 29 -26.02 28.12 -0.21
C GLU A 29 -25.75 26.62 -0.16
N SER A 30 -25.79 25.97 -1.33
CA SER A 30 -25.42 24.58 -1.50
C SER A 30 -23.92 24.42 -1.16
N THR A 31 -23.61 23.96 0.05
CA THR A 31 -22.26 23.52 0.37
C THR A 31 -21.86 22.41 -0.60
N PRO A 32 -20.75 22.54 -1.33
CA PRO A 32 -20.27 21.41 -2.13
C PRO A 32 -20.03 20.25 -1.16
N SER A 33 -20.68 19.13 -1.39
CA SER A 33 -20.43 17.92 -0.60
C SER A 33 -18.97 17.55 -0.77
N LEU A 34 -18.16 17.69 0.28
CA LEU A 34 -16.72 17.38 0.31
C LEU A 34 -16.43 15.89 -0.01
N PHE A 35 -17.47 15.07 -0.08
CA PHE A 35 -17.41 13.65 -0.44
C PHE A 35 -18.46 13.34 -1.51
N ASN A 36 -18.23 13.79 -2.72
CA ASN A 36 -18.96 13.24 -3.86
C ASN A 36 -18.30 11.89 -4.23
N ILE A 37 -18.40 10.93 -3.30
CA ILE A 37 -18.19 9.53 -3.66
C ILE A 37 -19.41 9.22 -4.53
N ASN A 38 -19.24 9.24 -5.83
CA ASN A 38 -20.23 8.72 -6.76
C ASN A 38 -20.51 7.28 -6.31
N LYS A 39 -21.62 7.07 -5.62
CA LYS A 39 -22.15 5.74 -5.34
C LYS A 39 -22.63 5.15 -6.66
N SER A 40 -21.69 4.79 -7.51
CA SER A 40 -21.96 4.00 -8.69
C SER A 40 -22.11 2.55 -8.23
N GLY A 41 -23.33 2.12 -8.04
CA GLY A 41 -23.69 0.71 -7.88
C GLY A 41 -23.75 0.20 -6.46
N VAL A 42 -24.92 -0.23 -6.09
CA VAL A 42 -25.35 -0.80 -4.78
C VAL A 42 -24.58 -2.07 -4.35
N ASN A 43 -23.56 -2.55 -5.11
CA ASN A 43 -22.84 -3.81 -4.85
C ASN A 43 -21.37 -3.82 -5.33
N ALA A 44 -20.65 -2.70 -5.27
CA ALA A 44 -19.22 -2.74 -5.56
C ALA A 44 -18.51 -3.61 -4.49
N ARG A 45 -17.75 -4.62 -4.95
CA ARG A 45 -16.94 -5.49 -4.10
C ARG A 45 -15.49 -5.40 -4.53
N MET A 46 -14.59 -5.44 -3.57
CA MET A 46 -13.17 -5.54 -3.89
C MET A 46 -12.85 -6.84 -4.63
N LYS A 47 -12.00 -6.73 -5.63
CA LYS A 47 -11.46 -7.86 -6.40
C LYS A 47 -9.96 -7.77 -6.40
N LEU A 48 -9.29 -8.87 -6.08
CA LEU A 48 -7.83 -8.96 -6.12
C LEU A 48 -7.40 -9.80 -7.31
N ARG A 49 -6.41 -9.32 -8.05
CA ARG A 49 -5.66 -10.03 -9.08
C ARG A 49 -4.18 -9.99 -8.74
N PHE A 50 -3.41 -10.98 -9.18
CA PHE A 50 -1.98 -11.01 -8.94
C PHE A 50 -1.25 -11.72 -10.10
N PHE A 51 -0.05 -11.25 -10.41
CA PHE A 51 0.72 -11.66 -11.58
C PHE A 51 2.18 -11.82 -11.20
N PRO A 52 2.74 -13.06 -11.28
CA PRO A 52 4.17 -13.26 -11.08
C PRO A 52 4.97 -12.68 -12.23
N TYR A 53 6.12 -12.07 -11.93
CA TYR A 53 7.06 -11.60 -12.93
C TYR A 53 8.49 -11.58 -12.38
N GLU A 54 9.47 -11.39 -13.25
CA GLU A 54 10.87 -11.15 -12.90
C GLU A 54 11.23 -9.70 -13.14
N LEU A 55 11.53 -8.96 -12.08
CA LEU A 55 12.05 -7.61 -12.18
C LEU A 55 13.52 -7.67 -12.60
N LYS A 56 13.84 -7.16 -13.80
CA LYS A 56 15.23 -7.02 -14.28
C LYS A 56 15.89 -5.82 -13.63
N LEU A 57 17.03 -6.04 -12.99
CA LEU A 57 17.80 -4.96 -12.40
C LEU A 57 18.57 -4.19 -13.47
N ARG A 58 18.62 -2.88 -13.36
CA ARG A 58 19.44 -2.02 -14.26
C ARG A 58 20.93 -2.36 -14.19
N HIS A 59 21.39 -2.69 -12.97
CA HIS A 59 22.76 -3.12 -12.69
C HIS A 59 22.76 -4.42 -11.93
N VAL A 60 23.79 -5.24 -12.10
CA VAL A 60 24.02 -6.40 -11.24
C VAL A 60 24.12 -5.90 -9.80
N PHE A 61 23.39 -6.51 -8.92
CA PHE A 61 23.43 -6.22 -7.48
C PHE A 61 24.18 -7.34 -6.75
N THR A 62 25.35 -7.01 -6.21
CA THR A 62 26.22 -7.95 -5.51
C THR A 62 26.42 -7.52 -4.07
N VAL A 63 26.20 -8.44 -3.15
CA VAL A 63 26.59 -8.36 -1.75
C VAL A 63 27.60 -9.47 -1.42
N ALA A 64 28.15 -9.50 -0.22
CA ALA A 64 29.23 -10.44 0.14
C ALA A 64 28.91 -11.92 -0.14
N THR A 65 27.65 -12.31 -0.06
CA THR A 65 27.21 -13.72 -0.14
C THR A 65 26.34 -14.01 -1.37
N TYR A 66 25.96 -13.01 -2.14
CA TYR A 66 24.97 -13.19 -3.20
C TYR A 66 25.12 -12.14 -4.31
N SER A 67 24.83 -12.54 -5.56
CA SER A 67 24.77 -11.66 -6.72
C SER A 67 23.53 -11.97 -7.54
N ARG A 68 22.86 -10.94 -8.08
CA ARG A 68 21.64 -11.09 -8.88
C ARG A 68 21.53 -10.04 -9.97
N THR A 69 20.84 -10.43 -11.04
CA THR A 69 20.45 -9.55 -12.16
C THR A 69 18.93 -9.37 -12.25
N THR A 70 18.20 -10.22 -11.53
CA THR A 70 16.73 -10.17 -11.48
C THR A 70 16.25 -10.31 -10.03
N THR A 71 15.00 -9.95 -9.77
CA THR A 71 14.29 -10.23 -8.53
C THR A 71 12.96 -10.89 -8.89
N PRO A 72 12.61 -12.05 -8.30
CA PRO A 72 11.26 -12.59 -8.43
C PRO A 72 10.28 -11.69 -7.66
N ASP A 73 9.21 -11.31 -8.34
CA ASP A 73 8.19 -10.39 -7.83
C ASP A 73 6.78 -10.87 -8.20
N VAL A 74 5.79 -10.41 -7.44
CA VAL A 74 4.37 -10.57 -7.79
C VAL A 74 3.70 -9.21 -7.72
N GLN A 75 3.16 -8.74 -8.84
CA GLN A 75 2.29 -7.57 -8.86
C GLN A 75 0.92 -7.94 -8.29
N VAL A 76 0.40 -7.11 -7.41
CA VAL A 76 -0.93 -7.23 -6.81
C VAL A 76 -1.78 -6.04 -7.23
N GLU A 77 -3.00 -6.31 -7.65
CA GLU A 77 -4.00 -5.31 -8.01
C GLU A 77 -5.25 -5.54 -7.17
N ILE A 78 -5.76 -4.49 -6.53
CA ILE A 78 -7.05 -4.52 -5.85
C ILE A 78 -7.94 -3.47 -6.49
N GLU A 79 -9.03 -3.94 -7.11
CA GLU A 79 -10.02 -3.09 -7.78
C GLU A 79 -11.23 -2.89 -6.86
N TYR A 80 -11.73 -1.67 -6.80
CA TYR A 80 -13.00 -1.30 -6.19
C TYR A 80 -13.60 -0.10 -6.94
N ASP A 81 -14.86 -0.22 -7.33
CA ASP A 81 -15.61 0.83 -8.04
C ASP A 81 -14.88 1.42 -9.26
N GLY A 82 -14.24 0.56 -10.06
CA GLY A 82 -13.49 0.94 -11.27
C GLY A 82 -12.13 1.58 -11.01
N ILE A 83 -11.72 1.73 -9.76
CA ILE A 83 -10.38 2.23 -9.38
C ILE A 83 -9.52 1.05 -8.94
N THR A 84 -8.26 1.03 -9.39
CA THR A 84 -7.31 -0.03 -9.07
C THR A 84 -6.15 0.52 -8.24
N GLY A 85 -5.91 -0.10 -7.09
CA GLY A 85 -4.70 0.07 -6.30
C GLY A 85 -3.68 -1.02 -6.63
N TYR A 86 -2.40 -0.67 -6.59
CA TYR A 86 -1.27 -1.53 -6.97
C TYR A 86 -0.34 -1.76 -5.79
N GLY A 87 0.15 -2.98 -5.67
CA GLY A 87 1.18 -3.38 -4.72
C GLY A 87 2.13 -4.39 -5.33
N GLU A 88 3.24 -4.64 -4.67
CA GLU A 88 4.30 -5.52 -5.14
C GLU A 88 4.83 -6.39 -4.01
N ALA A 89 4.90 -7.71 -4.25
CA ALA A 89 5.55 -8.66 -3.37
C ALA A 89 6.95 -8.98 -3.92
N SER A 90 7.97 -8.32 -3.40
CA SER A 90 9.35 -8.53 -3.81
C SER A 90 10.02 -9.60 -2.95
N MET A 91 10.62 -10.60 -3.59
CA MET A 91 11.20 -11.79 -2.93
C MET A 91 12.67 -11.98 -3.28
N PRO A 92 13.58 -11.10 -2.82
CA PRO A 92 14.99 -11.32 -3.02
C PRO A 92 15.41 -12.68 -2.48
N PRO A 93 16.10 -13.53 -3.27
CA PRO A 93 16.36 -14.93 -2.90
C PRO A 93 17.06 -15.16 -1.56
N TYR A 94 17.84 -14.16 -1.09
CA TYR A 94 18.52 -14.24 0.20
C TYR A 94 17.64 -13.92 1.42
N LEU A 95 16.36 -13.53 1.20
CA LEU A 95 15.37 -13.22 2.25
C LEU A 95 14.14 -14.12 2.17
N GLN A 96 14.19 -15.23 1.44
CA GLN A 96 13.02 -16.12 1.25
C GLN A 96 12.46 -16.69 2.55
N LYS A 97 13.30 -16.86 3.57
CA LYS A 97 12.86 -17.37 4.87
C LYS A 97 11.87 -16.42 5.55
N GLU A 98 12.08 -15.13 5.41
CA GLU A 98 11.27 -14.07 6.01
C GLU A 98 10.13 -13.61 5.10
N LEU A 99 10.39 -13.52 3.81
CA LEU A 99 9.48 -12.92 2.83
C LEU A 99 8.53 -13.93 2.16
N GLY A 100 8.90 -15.20 2.15
CA GLY A 100 8.22 -16.26 1.42
C GLY A 100 8.89 -16.60 0.09
N THR A 101 8.49 -17.73 -0.47
CA THR A 101 8.87 -18.17 -1.83
C THR A 101 7.78 -17.75 -2.82
N MET A 102 8.09 -17.78 -4.12
CA MET A 102 7.08 -17.53 -5.15
C MET A 102 5.84 -18.39 -4.94
N GLU A 103 6.03 -19.68 -4.65
CA GLU A 103 4.93 -20.63 -4.42
C GLU A 103 4.08 -20.24 -3.19
N SER A 104 4.71 -19.95 -2.04
CA SER A 104 4.00 -19.63 -0.81
C SER A 104 3.28 -18.27 -0.94
N VAL A 105 3.92 -17.27 -1.55
CA VAL A 105 3.32 -15.95 -1.83
C VAL A 105 2.10 -16.07 -2.74
N MET A 106 2.20 -16.84 -3.83
CA MET A 106 1.07 -17.06 -4.74
C MET A 106 -0.08 -17.79 -4.02
N ALA A 107 0.23 -18.81 -3.21
CA ALA A 107 -0.76 -19.53 -2.42
C ALA A 107 -1.44 -18.62 -1.37
N PHE A 108 -0.68 -17.74 -0.74
CA PHE A 108 -1.22 -16.75 0.20
C PHE A 108 -2.14 -15.74 -0.50
N LEU A 109 -1.69 -15.17 -1.62
CA LEU A 109 -2.49 -14.21 -2.40
C LEU A 109 -3.79 -14.83 -2.93
N LYS A 110 -3.77 -16.13 -3.25
CA LYS A 110 -4.99 -16.86 -3.59
C LYS A 110 -5.99 -16.88 -2.43
N LYS A 111 -5.55 -17.13 -1.20
CA LYS A 111 -6.41 -17.06 -0.01
C LYS A 111 -7.01 -15.66 0.17
N VAL A 112 -6.20 -14.60 -0.01
CA VAL A 112 -6.69 -13.21 0.07
C VAL A 112 -7.72 -12.94 -1.03
N GLN A 113 -7.45 -13.37 -2.27
CA GLN A 113 -8.38 -13.22 -3.40
C GLN A 113 -9.76 -13.82 -3.08
N ASP A 114 -9.80 -14.98 -2.41
CA ASP A 114 -11.05 -15.67 -2.11
C ASP A 114 -11.88 -14.97 -1.01
N VAL A 115 -11.27 -14.11 -0.20
CA VAL A 115 -11.94 -13.47 0.95
C VAL A 115 -12.07 -11.95 0.84
N ILE A 116 -11.26 -11.26 0.02
CA ILE A 116 -11.22 -9.80 0.01
C ILE A 116 -12.58 -9.16 -0.32
N GLY A 117 -13.37 -9.82 -1.16
CA GLY A 117 -14.71 -9.37 -1.55
C GLY A 117 -15.79 -9.43 -0.47
N GLN A 118 -15.49 -9.99 0.71
CA GLN A 118 -16.44 -10.01 1.85
C GLN A 118 -16.48 -8.66 2.58
N PHE A 119 -15.43 -7.84 2.46
CA PHE A 119 -15.39 -6.52 3.07
C PHE A 119 -16.22 -5.54 2.24
N PRO A 120 -17.10 -4.74 2.88
CA PRO A 120 -18.04 -3.87 2.16
C PRO A 120 -17.37 -2.73 1.40
N ASP A 121 -16.22 -2.24 1.90
CA ASP A 121 -15.47 -1.17 1.27
C ASP A 121 -13.99 -1.19 1.71
N PRO A 122 -13.07 -0.56 0.95
CA PRO A 122 -11.64 -0.55 1.25
C PRO A 122 -11.24 0.39 2.40
N PHE A 123 -12.15 1.23 2.92
CA PHE A 123 -11.82 2.17 4.01
C PHE A 123 -11.69 1.48 5.38
N GLN A 124 -12.10 0.23 5.49
CA GLN A 124 -11.87 -0.61 6.67
C GLN A 124 -10.44 -1.18 6.71
N LEU A 125 -9.44 -0.36 6.39
CA LEU A 125 -8.05 -0.78 6.22
C LEU A 125 -7.51 -1.63 7.39
N GLU A 126 -7.67 -1.16 8.63
CA GLU A 126 -7.16 -1.88 9.80
C GLU A 126 -7.78 -3.27 9.95
N ASP A 127 -9.10 -3.39 9.74
CA ASP A 127 -9.82 -4.65 9.87
C ASP A 127 -9.45 -5.62 8.75
N ILE A 128 -9.32 -5.12 7.51
CA ILE A 128 -8.90 -5.92 6.35
C ILE A 128 -7.48 -6.44 6.57
N LEU A 129 -6.53 -5.57 6.94
CA LEU A 129 -5.14 -5.93 7.14
C LEU A 129 -4.96 -6.88 8.33
N ALA A 130 -5.68 -6.63 9.43
CA ALA A 130 -5.67 -7.54 10.58
C ALA A 130 -6.26 -8.93 10.25
N TYR A 131 -7.24 -8.99 9.34
CA TYR A 131 -7.77 -10.25 8.84
C TYR A 131 -6.75 -10.98 7.95
N VAL A 132 -6.17 -10.26 6.99
CA VAL A 132 -5.15 -10.78 6.07
C VAL A 132 -3.95 -11.34 6.84
N ASP A 133 -3.49 -10.65 7.87
CA ASP A 133 -2.38 -11.11 8.72
C ASP A 133 -2.64 -12.47 9.39
N LYS A 134 -3.89 -12.76 9.73
CA LYS A 134 -4.30 -13.99 10.40
C LYS A 134 -4.52 -15.18 9.46
N LEU A 135 -4.56 -14.97 8.15
CA LEU A 135 -4.79 -16.05 7.17
C LEU A 135 -3.70 -17.11 7.18
N SER A 136 -2.45 -16.70 7.45
CA SER A 136 -1.30 -17.59 7.52
C SER A 136 -0.13 -16.89 8.22
N PRO A 137 0.69 -17.57 8.99
CA PRO A 137 1.98 -17.04 9.44
C PRO A 137 2.95 -16.93 8.26
N GLY A 138 3.93 -16.01 8.34
CA GLY A 138 4.93 -15.81 7.28
C GLY A 138 4.40 -15.03 6.08
N ASP A 139 4.99 -15.27 4.91
CA ASP A 139 4.63 -14.64 3.62
C ASP A 139 4.59 -13.10 3.70
N ALA A 140 5.58 -12.50 4.36
CA ALA A 140 5.60 -11.06 4.63
C ALA A 140 5.57 -10.21 3.34
N ALA A 141 6.18 -10.71 2.24
CA ALA A 141 6.13 -10.02 0.96
C ALA A 141 4.70 -9.94 0.41
N ALA A 142 3.92 -11.01 0.50
CA ALA A 142 2.51 -11.01 0.06
C ALA A 142 1.64 -10.08 0.91
N LYS A 143 1.84 -10.08 2.22
CA LYS A 143 1.13 -9.18 3.15
C LYS A 143 1.43 -7.72 2.85
N ALA A 144 2.71 -7.39 2.64
CA ALA A 144 3.14 -6.04 2.26
C ALA A 144 2.52 -5.61 0.92
N ALA A 145 2.45 -6.51 -0.07
CA ALA A 145 1.83 -6.20 -1.36
C ALA A 145 0.33 -5.87 -1.23
N VAL A 146 -0.40 -6.62 -0.41
CA VAL A 146 -1.83 -6.35 -0.14
C VAL A 146 -2.00 -5.03 0.60
N ASP A 147 -1.16 -4.75 1.60
CA ASP A 147 -1.16 -3.50 2.35
C ASP A 147 -0.92 -2.29 1.43
N ILE A 148 0.14 -2.34 0.61
CA ILE A 148 0.47 -1.29 -0.35
C ILE A 148 -0.67 -1.08 -1.35
N ALA A 149 -1.24 -2.16 -1.91
CA ALA A 149 -2.33 -2.07 -2.87
C ALA A 149 -3.60 -1.44 -2.26
N LEU A 150 -3.94 -1.77 -1.02
CA LEU A 150 -5.07 -1.16 -0.31
C LEU A 150 -4.83 0.31 -0.01
N HIS A 151 -3.64 0.70 0.43
CA HIS A 151 -3.30 2.10 0.65
C HIS A 151 -3.31 2.91 -0.65
N ASP A 152 -2.77 2.38 -1.74
CA ASP A 152 -2.82 3.02 -3.06
C ASP A 152 -4.27 3.20 -3.54
N LEU A 153 -5.11 2.17 -3.38
CA LEU A 153 -6.53 2.23 -3.70
C LEU A 153 -7.25 3.32 -2.91
N VAL A 154 -7.09 3.34 -1.59
CA VAL A 154 -7.75 4.32 -0.71
C VAL A 154 -7.26 5.73 -1.00
N GLY A 155 -5.96 5.94 -1.22
CA GLY A 155 -5.41 7.23 -1.61
C GLY A 155 -6.00 7.76 -2.92
N LYS A 156 -6.20 6.88 -3.91
CA LYS A 156 -6.85 7.20 -5.19
C LYS A 156 -8.35 7.52 -5.03
N LEU A 157 -9.06 6.74 -4.23
CA LEU A 157 -10.47 6.99 -3.90
C LEU A 157 -10.66 8.34 -3.20
N LEU A 158 -9.77 8.70 -2.28
CA LEU A 158 -9.76 9.98 -1.59
C LEU A 158 -9.20 11.13 -2.43
N GLN A 159 -8.63 10.83 -3.62
CA GLN A 159 -7.93 11.80 -4.48
C GLN A 159 -6.85 12.60 -3.71
N ALA A 160 -6.20 11.97 -2.76
CA ALA A 160 -5.21 12.60 -1.90
C ALA A 160 -4.02 11.66 -1.64
N PRO A 161 -2.78 12.15 -1.72
CA PRO A 161 -1.61 11.38 -1.35
C PRO A 161 -1.52 11.20 0.16
N TRP A 162 -0.99 10.06 0.60
CA TRP A 162 -0.95 9.66 2.00
C TRP A 162 -0.24 10.66 2.92
N TYR A 163 0.80 11.35 2.45
CA TYR A 163 1.46 12.36 3.27
C TYR A 163 0.49 13.49 3.67
N LYS A 164 -0.46 13.87 2.79
CA LYS A 164 -1.50 14.85 3.12
C LYS A 164 -2.54 14.27 4.06
N ILE A 165 -2.98 13.03 3.82
CA ILE A 165 -3.95 12.33 4.69
C ILE A 165 -3.41 12.24 6.12
N TRP A 166 -2.11 11.98 6.28
CA TRP A 166 -1.43 11.91 7.58
C TRP A 166 -0.98 13.26 8.15
N GLY A 167 -1.21 14.36 7.42
CA GLY A 167 -0.77 15.70 7.85
C GLY A 167 0.75 15.87 7.87
N LEU A 168 1.47 15.15 7.00
CA LEU A 168 2.93 15.22 6.90
C LEU A 168 3.35 16.29 5.90
N ASP A 169 4.51 16.88 6.15
CA ASP A 169 5.16 17.82 5.24
C ASP A 169 6.18 17.08 4.37
N LYS A 170 5.91 16.98 3.07
CA LYS A 170 6.80 16.29 2.11
C LYS A 170 8.18 16.93 2.00
N ASP A 171 8.27 18.26 2.25
CA ASP A 171 9.53 19.01 2.12
C ASP A 171 10.47 18.78 3.32
N LYS A 172 9.95 18.14 4.38
CA LYS A 172 10.74 17.65 5.54
C LYS A 172 11.14 16.18 5.41
N ALA A 173 10.82 15.52 4.30
CA ALA A 173 11.28 14.15 4.08
C ALA A 173 12.82 14.13 3.98
N PRO A 174 13.50 13.16 4.61
CA PRO A 174 14.94 13.01 4.46
C PRO A 174 15.30 12.63 3.02
N SER A 175 16.51 12.96 2.60
CA SER A 175 17.04 12.46 1.34
C SER A 175 17.09 10.94 1.34
N THR A 176 16.80 10.34 0.17
CA THR A 176 16.94 8.89 0.00
C THR A 176 18.41 8.50 -0.13
N THR A 177 18.71 7.24 0.13
CA THR A 177 20.02 6.64 -0.11
C THR A 177 19.94 5.65 -1.26
N PHE A 178 21.01 5.52 -2.03
CA PHE A 178 21.14 4.51 -3.06
C PHE A 178 22.27 3.54 -2.70
N THR A 179 21.96 2.23 -2.73
CA THR A 179 22.97 1.20 -2.42
C THR A 179 23.71 0.80 -3.69
N ILE A 180 25.02 1.02 -3.72
CA ILE A 180 25.90 0.52 -4.76
C ILE A 180 26.42 -0.84 -4.31
N GLY A 181 26.12 -1.90 -5.07
CA GLY A 181 26.61 -3.24 -4.80
C GLY A 181 28.14 -3.37 -5.00
N ILE A 182 28.72 -4.45 -4.51
CA ILE A 182 30.12 -4.77 -4.67
C ILE A 182 30.42 -4.99 -6.16
N ASP A 183 31.47 -4.29 -6.67
CA ASP A 183 31.86 -4.36 -8.07
C ASP A 183 33.33 -3.90 -8.22
N THR A 184 33.84 -3.85 -9.46
CA THR A 184 35.17 -3.26 -9.71
C THR A 184 35.18 -1.75 -9.38
N PRO A 185 36.34 -1.16 -9.04
CA PRO A 185 36.43 0.29 -8.76
C PRO A 185 35.89 1.17 -9.88
N GLU A 186 36.05 0.74 -11.14
CA GLU A 186 35.58 1.45 -12.33
C GLU A 186 34.06 1.49 -12.37
N VAL A 187 33.40 0.33 -12.19
CA VAL A 187 31.94 0.19 -12.18
C VAL A 187 31.33 0.93 -11.00
N VAL A 188 31.93 0.83 -9.81
CA VAL A 188 31.49 1.59 -8.62
C VAL A 188 31.55 3.10 -8.88
N ARG A 189 32.61 3.58 -9.52
CA ARG A 189 32.77 5.01 -9.87
C ARG A 189 31.69 5.48 -10.84
N GLU A 190 31.37 4.69 -11.86
CA GLU A 190 30.31 5.03 -12.82
C GLU A 190 28.92 5.05 -12.15
N LYS A 191 28.59 4.01 -11.36
CA LYS A 191 27.33 3.99 -10.59
C LYS A 191 27.21 5.18 -9.62
N THR A 192 28.32 5.59 -9.00
CA THR A 192 28.34 6.78 -8.12
C THR A 192 28.01 8.05 -8.89
N LYS A 193 28.55 8.22 -10.11
CA LYS A 193 28.23 9.37 -10.95
C LYS A 193 26.76 9.41 -11.39
N GLU A 194 26.15 8.22 -11.63
CA GLU A 194 24.74 8.15 -11.99
C GLU A 194 23.81 8.57 -10.83
N CYS A 195 24.27 8.49 -9.59
CA CYS A 195 23.48 8.76 -8.38
C CYS A 195 23.72 10.16 -7.78
N ALA A 196 24.72 10.89 -8.26
CA ALA A 196 25.09 12.23 -7.80
C ALA A 196 24.38 13.33 -8.59
#